data_2d37d5d2025698e9b857ec6e18eeeb67
#
_entry.id   2d37d5d2025698e9b857ec6e18eeeb67
#
_cell.length_a   1.000
_cell.length_b   1.000
_cell.length_c   1.000
_cell.angle_alpha   90.00
_cell.angle_beta   90.00
_cell.angle_gamma   90.00
#
_symmetry.space_group_name_H-M   'P 1'
#
loop_
_entity.id
_entity.type
_entity.pdbx_description
1 polymer ?
#
loop_
_entity_poly.entity_id
_entity_poly.type
_entity_poly.pdbx_seq_one_letter_code
_entity_poly.pdbx_strand_id
1 'polypeptide(L)'
;MPKKMRKAARRRRNPAGFICVCVLPALILTLFFTILPTIRACLLSFTNATALSLNPKFCALENYTYMFRDKSFLQALGNTFKLLAVVPVVTIALALILAFVIHQSKLSERGLYRTVLYFPNLVSMTVVGIIWSFVFHPTMGLLTSLMKKVGLGQFVLPWAGDSRTALWCIAIALVWQATGYYMIMHIAAMDGISPEIYEAATLDGASSTRKFISITIPLMKNIIGITFVLAMSGTLVLSFVLSQVMTGGGPNGASTVLLKYMYEQGFVNGNFGYAMAISVFSLAISIVLSLISRRLSGSEEVNV
;
A
#
# COMPACT_ATOMS: atom_id res chain seq x y z
N MET A 1 -68.72 26.91 -4.39
CA MET A 1 -68.40 25.45 -4.49
C MET A 1 -66.89 25.27 -4.44
N PRO A 2 -66.28 24.71 -3.38
CA PRO A 2 -64.82 24.56 -3.32
C PRO A 2 -64.40 23.20 -3.95
N LYS A 3 -63.46 23.27 -4.91
CA LYS A 3 -62.82 22.14 -5.55
C LYS A 3 -62.03 21.31 -4.52
N LYS A 4 -62.44 20.07 -4.26
CA LYS A 4 -61.68 19.07 -3.52
C LYS A 4 -60.38 18.75 -4.26
N MET A 5 -59.25 19.22 -3.75
CA MET A 5 -57.92 18.78 -4.16
C MET A 5 -57.76 17.31 -3.74
N ARG A 6 -57.77 16.38 -4.68
CA ARG A 6 -57.38 15.00 -4.49
C ARG A 6 -55.88 14.97 -4.14
N LYS A 7 -55.55 14.75 -2.88
CA LYS A 7 -54.20 14.35 -2.47
C LYS A 7 -53.86 13.00 -3.13
N ALA A 8 -53.09 13.05 -4.19
CA ALA A 8 -52.48 11.83 -4.77
C ALA A 8 -51.60 11.21 -3.69
N ALA A 9 -52.01 10.08 -3.14
CA ALA A 9 -51.22 9.29 -2.20
C ALA A 9 -49.95 8.84 -2.93
N ARG A 10 -48.86 9.50 -2.68
CA ARG A 10 -47.53 9.14 -3.15
C ARG A 10 -47.22 7.76 -2.53
N ARG A 11 -47.49 6.70 -3.31
CA ARG A 11 -47.16 5.32 -2.97
C ARG A 11 -45.68 5.27 -2.64
N ARG A 12 -45.32 5.25 -1.35
CA ARG A 12 -43.93 4.98 -0.89
C ARG A 12 -43.53 3.64 -1.47
N ARG A 13 -42.87 3.64 -2.62
CA ARG A 13 -42.20 2.46 -3.15
C ARG A 13 -41.22 2.04 -2.04
N ASN A 14 -41.40 0.88 -1.46
CA ASN A 14 -40.50 0.31 -0.48
C ASN A 14 -39.11 0.21 -1.13
N PRO A 15 -38.11 1.00 -0.70
CA PRO A 15 -36.80 1.01 -1.34
C PRO A 15 -36.05 -0.31 -1.12
N ALA A 16 -36.54 -1.16 -0.21
CA ALA A 16 -35.92 -2.43 0.16
C ALA A 16 -35.67 -3.35 -1.05
N GLY A 17 -36.66 -3.52 -1.92
CA GLY A 17 -36.51 -4.35 -3.14
C GLY A 17 -35.42 -3.82 -4.07
N PHE A 18 -35.36 -2.51 -4.27
CA PHE A 18 -34.33 -1.88 -5.10
C PHE A 18 -32.95 -2.01 -4.44
N ILE A 19 -32.84 -1.76 -3.13
CA ILE A 19 -31.61 -1.94 -2.37
C ILE A 19 -31.11 -3.38 -2.45
N CYS A 20 -32.01 -4.38 -2.26
CA CYS A 20 -31.64 -5.78 -2.39
C CYS A 20 -31.10 -6.11 -3.77
N VAL A 21 -31.74 -5.69 -4.86
CA VAL A 21 -31.29 -5.96 -6.23
C VAL A 21 -29.91 -5.34 -6.50
N CYS A 22 -29.62 -4.15 -5.96
CA CYS A 22 -28.32 -3.48 -6.16
C CYS A 22 -27.21 -4.06 -5.29
N VAL A 23 -27.49 -4.45 -4.05
CA VAL A 23 -26.47 -4.88 -3.08
C VAL A 23 -26.22 -6.39 -3.13
N LEU A 24 -27.25 -7.19 -3.41
CA LEU A 24 -27.17 -8.66 -3.36
C LEU A 24 -26.07 -9.25 -4.27
N PRO A 25 -25.92 -8.83 -5.54
CA PRO A 25 -24.86 -9.35 -6.40
C PRO A 25 -23.46 -9.10 -5.83
N ALA A 26 -23.17 -7.88 -5.35
CA ALA A 26 -21.90 -7.53 -4.75
C ALA A 26 -21.65 -8.33 -3.46
N LEU A 27 -22.67 -8.51 -2.62
CA LEU A 27 -22.60 -9.28 -1.38
C LEU A 27 -22.35 -10.76 -1.66
N ILE A 28 -23.01 -11.35 -2.66
CA ILE A 28 -22.78 -12.74 -3.06
C ILE A 28 -21.35 -12.93 -3.54
N LEU A 29 -20.84 -12.04 -4.43
CA LEU A 29 -19.46 -12.12 -4.92
C LEU A 29 -18.45 -11.98 -3.78
N THR A 30 -18.66 -11.05 -2.86
CA THR A 30 -17.79 -10.89 -1.68
C THR A 30 -17.82 -12.13 -0.78
N LEU A 31 -18.98 -12.71 -0.53
CA LEU A 31 -19.12 -13.95 0.24
C LEU A 31 -18.33 -15.11 -0.38
N PHE A 32 -18.53 -15.35 -1.69
CA PHE A 32 -17.93 -16.50 -2.36
C PHE A 32 -16.44 -16.33 -2.66
N PHE A 33 -16.00 -15.13 -3.03
CA PHE A 33 -14.63 -14.92 -3.51
C PHE A 33 -13.70 -14.29 -2.45
N THR A 34 -14.22 -13.75 -1.35
CA THR A 34 -13.41 -13.14 -0.30
C THR A 34 -13.61 -13.85 1.03
N ILE A 35 -14.84 -13.90 1.54
CA ILE A 35 -15.10 -14.41 2.90
C ILE A 35 -14.90 -15.91 2.98
N LEU A 36 -15.49 -16.69 2.06
CA LEU A 36 -15.36 -18.14 2.08
C LEU A 36 -13.90 -18.63 1.95
N PRO A 37 -13.08 -18.14 0.98
CA PRO A 37 -11.66 -18.50 0.93
C PRO A 37 -10.88 -18.08 2.17
N THR A 38 -11.18 -16.92 2.77
CA THR A 38 -10.54 -16.46 4.00
C THR A 38 -10.85 -17.41 5.17
N ILE A 39 -12.10 -17.82 5.34
CA ILE A 39 -12.49 -18.80 6.37
C ILE A 39 -11.77 -20.15 6.11
N ARG A 40 -11.73 -20.60 4.86
CA ARG A 40 -11.00 -21.83 4.50
C ARG A 40 -9.50 -21.73 4.80
N ALA A 41 -8.87 -20.60 4.49
CA ALA A 41 -7.48 -20.36 4.84
C ALA A 41 -7.27 -20.42 6.36
N CYS A 42 -8.16 -19.83 7.16
CA CYS A 42 -8.12 -19.92 8.62
C CYS A 42 -8.24 -21.37 9.09
N LEU A 43 -9.15 -22.16 8.53
CA LEU A 43 -9.31 -23.57 8.90
C LEU A 43 -8.08 -24.42 8.51
N LEU A 44 -7.57 -24.22 7.30
CA LEU A 44 -6.39 -24.94 6.80
C LEU A 44 -5.12 -24.59 7.57
N SER A 45 -5.02 -23.40 8.15
CA SER A 45 -3.86 -22.98 8.95
C SER A 45 -3.62 -23.87 10.19
N PHE A 46 -4.66 -24.57 10.68
CA PHE A 46 -4.59 -25.52 11.78
C PHE A 46 -4.42 -26.98 11.33
N THR A 47 -4.06 -27.19 10.07
CA THR A 47 -3.90 -28.52 9.50
C THR A 47 -2.51 -28.70 8.90
N ASN A 48 -2.09 -29.94 8.74
CA ASN A 48 -0.86 -30.32 8.03
C ASN A 48 -1.10 -30.49 6.51
N ALA A 49 -1.96 -29.65 5.93
CA ALA A 49 -2.30 -29.71 4.50
C ALA A 49 -1.06 -29.55 3.62
N THR A 50 -0.88 -30.48 2.69
CA THR A 50 0.15 -30.45 1.64
C THR A 50 -0.49 -30.52 0.26
N ALA A 51 0.27 -30.27 -0.81
CA ALA A 51 -0.22 -30.37 -2.18
C ALA A 51 -0.79 -31.76 -2.54
N LEU A 52 -0.35 -32.80 -1.86
CA LEU A 52 -0.75 -34.18 -2.11
C LEU A 52 -1.73 -34.75 -1.08
N SER A 53 -2.06 -34.01 -0.02
CA SER A 53 -2.94 -34.55 1.03
C SER A 53 -4.41 -34.45 0.63
N LEU A 54 -5.05 -35.62 0.42
CA LEU A 54 -6.48 -35.74 0.19
C LEU A 54 -7.29 -35.43 1.47
N ASN A 55 -6.77 -35.78 2.65
CA ASN A 55 -7.39 -35.59 3.96
C ASN A 55 -6.37 -34.98 4.93
N PRO A 56 -6.24 -33.66 4.98
CA PRO A 56 -5.33 -33.00 5.91
C PRO A 56 -5.76 -33.26 7.35
N LYS A 57 -4.79 -33.66 8.22
CA LYS A 57 -5.04 -33.89 9.65
C LYS A 57 -4.96 -32.56 10.40
N PHE A 58 -5.78 -32.44 11.41
CA PHE A 58 -5.73 -31.32 12.34
C PHE A 58 -4.43 -31.38 13.18
N CYS A 59 -3.63 -30.33 13.18
CA CYS A 59 -2.35 -30.22 13.88
C CYS A 59 -2.34 -29.09 14.94
N ALA A 60 -3.51 -28.60 15.33
CA ALA A 60 -3.65 -27.51 16.32
C ALA A 60 -2.77 -26.30 15.98
N LEU A 61 -1.88 -25.89 16.87
CA LEU A 61 -1.00 -24.72 16.73
C LEU A 61 0.41 -25.05 16.24
N GLU A 62 0.67 -26.26 15.73
CA GLU A 62 2.02 -26.66 15.30
C GLU A 62 2.58 -25.73 14.22
N ASN A 63 1.79 -25.36 13.21
CA ASN A 63 2.21 -24.41 12.18
C ASN A 63 2.65 -23.06 12.77
N TYR A 64 1.94 -22.56 13.78
CA TYR A 64 2.25 -21.29 14.43
C TYR A 64 3.47 -21.39 15.32
N THR A 65 3.65 -22.48 16.06
CA THR A 65 4.84 -22.71 16.89
C THR A 65 6.09 -22.92 16.02
N TYR A 66 5.96 -23.62 14.90
CA TYR A 66 7.03 -23.78 13.92
C TYR A 66 7.41 -22.44 13.29
N MET A 67 6.42 -21.61 12.91
CA MET A 67 6.62 -20.31 12.29
C MET A 67 7.59 -19.41 13.10
N PHE A 68 7.44 -19.34 14.42
CA PHE A 68 8.32 -18.55 15.29
C PHE A 68 9.71 -19.18 15.54
N ARG A 69 9.94 -20.42 15.10
CA ARG A 69 11.26 -21.08 15.12
C ARG A 69 11.93 -21.07 13.75
N ASP A 70 11.19 -20.78 12.72
CA ASP A 70 11.68 -20.74 11.34
C ASP A 70 12.45 -19.43 11.07
N LYS A 71 13.77 -19.57 10.90
CA LYS A 71 14.67 -18.43 10.63
C LYS A 71 14.33 -17.70 9.35
N SER A 72 13.88 -18.42 8.32
CA SER A 72 13.49 -17.84 7.03
C SER A 72 12.22 -17.00 7.15
N PHE A 73 11.25 -17.48 7.93
CA PHE A 73 10.05 -16.71 8.27
C PHE A 73 10.42 -15.44 9.05
N LEU A 74 11.25 -15.55 10.10
CA LEU A 74 11.66 -14.39 10.91
C LEU A 74 12.42 -13.35 10.08
N GLN A 75 13.26 -13.79 9.14
CA GLN A 75 13.95 -12.91 8.20
C GLN A 75 12.96 -12.19 7.28
N ALA A 76 12.02 -12.92 6.68
CA ALA A 76 10.98 -12.35 5.81
C ALA A 76 10.06 -11.37 6.56
N LEU A 77 9.72 -11.69 7.80
CA LEU A 77 8.97 -10.81 8.70
C LEU A 77 9.75 -9.53 8.99
N GLY A 78 11.02 -9.64 9.36
CA GLY A 78 11.91 -8.49 9.60
C GLY A 78 12.05 -7.59 8.37
N ASN A 79 12.21 -8.17 7.17
CA ASN A 79 12.26 -7.42 5.91
C ASN A 79 10.94 -6.69 5.63
N THR A 80 9.82 -7.36 5.87
CA THR A 80 8.49 -6.73 5.71
C THR A 80 8.32 -5.54 6.65
N PHE A 81 8.69 -5.68 7.92
CA PHE A 81 8.62 -4.56 8.86
C PHE A 81 9.55 -3.40 8.51
N LYS A 82 10.77 -3.67 7.99
CA LYS A 82 11.66 -2.62 7.48
C LYS A 82 11.01 -1.82 6.34
N LEU A 83 10.38 -2.51 5.38
CA LEU A 83 9.64 -1.84 4.30
C LEU A 83 8.44 -1.05 4.84
N LEU A 84 7.65 -1.62 5.75
CA LEU A 84 6.49 -0.95 6.34
C LEU A 84 6.88 0.27 7.18
N ALA A 85 8.06 0.27 7.80
CA ALA A 85 8.54 1.43 8.54
C ALA A 85 9.05 2.56 7.64
N VAL A 86 9.67 2.24 6.49
CA VAL A 86 10.34 3.24 5.65
C VAL A 86 9.49 3.68 4.48
N VAL A 87 8.92 2.75 3.71
CA VAL A 87 8.25 3.06 2.43
C VAL A 87 7.05 3.98 2.62
N PRO A 88 6.08 3.74 3.52
CA PRO A 88 4.93 4.63 3.70
C PRO A 88 5.35 6.03 4.18
N VAL A 89 6.31 6.11 5.10
CA VAL A 89 6.78 7.38 5.64
C VAL A 89 7.41 8.23 4.53
N VAL A 90 8.34 7.65 3.77
CA VAL A 90 9.04 8.35 2.68
C VAL A 90 8.06 8.72 1.57
N THR A 91 7.18 7.80 1.18
CA THR A 91 6.17 8.03 0.13
C THR A 91 5.23 9.18 0.48
N ILE A 92 4.65 9.17 1.68
CA ILE A 92 3.72 10.21 2.12
C ILE A 92 4.43 11.55 2.29
N ALA A 93 5.65 11.56 2.85
CA ALA A 93 6.43 12.79 2.97
C ALA A 93 6.74 13.42 1.59
N LEU A 94 7.22 12.63 0.63
CA LEU A 94 7.47 13.09 -0.73
C LEU A 94 6.18 13.55 -1.42
N ALA A 95 5.10 12.79 -1.29
CA ALA A 95 3.81 13.12 -1.86
C ALA A 95 3.26 14.45 -1.32
N LEU A 96 3.37 14.70 -0.01
CA LEU A 96 2.98 15.96 0.62
C LEU A 96 3.81 17.15 0.13
N ILE A 97 5.13 16.98 0.07
CA ILE A 97 6.04 18.03 -0.42
C ILE A 97 5.72 18.37 -1.88
N LEU A 98 5.61 17.36 -2.74
CA LEU A 98 5.29 17.56 -4.16
C LEU A 98 3.90 18.18 -4.34
N ALA A 99 2.90 17.72 -3.58
CA ALA A 99 1.56 18.26 -3.60
C ALA A 99 1.56 19.74 -3.23
N PHE A 100 2.25 20.13 -2.16
CA PHE A 100 2.33 21.49 -1.72
C PHE A 100 3.05 22.39 -2.73
N VAL A 101 4.19 21.94 -3.27
CA VAL A 101 4.92 22.70 -4.31
C VAL A 101 4.06 22.93 -5.53
N ILE A 102 3.34 21.91 -6.04
CA ILE A 102 2.46 22.04 -7.20
C ILE A 102 1.24 22.91 -6.87
N HIS A 103 0.66 22.77 -5.67
CA HIS A 103 -0.50 23.55 -5.24
C HIS A 103 -0.17 25.05 -5.11
N GLN A 104 0.98 25.40 -4.54
CA GLN A 104 1.42 26.78 -4.35
C GLN A 104 2.00 27.41 -5.64
N SER A 105 2.46 26.60 -6.59
CA SER A 105 3.05 27.12 -7.81
C SER A 105 2.02 27.81 -8.68
N LYS A 106 2.38 28.97 -9.28
CA LYS A 106 1.56 29.68 -10.28
C LYS A 106 1.84 29.19 -11.71
N LEU A 107 2.41 27.97 -11.86
CA LEU A 107 2.81 27.40 -13.14
C LEU A 107 1.58 27.09 -14.00
N SER A 108 1.56 27.50 -15.25
CA SER A 108 0.53 27.14 -16.24
C SER A 108 0.49 25.63 -16.48
N GLU A 109 1.59 24.93 -16.22
CA GLU A 109 1.84 23.53 -16.56
C GLU A 109 1.52 22.56 -15.41
N ARG A 110 0.76 22.99 -14.40
CA ARG A 110 0.38 22.14 -13.24
C ARG A 110 -0.20 20.78 -13.66
N GLY A 111 -1.01 20.78 -14.72
CA GLY A 111 -1.60 19.55 -15.26
C GLY A 111 -0.56 18.57 -15.77
N LEU A 112 0.46 19.06 -16.46
CA LEU A 112 1.56 18.23 -16.96
C LEU A 112 2.34 17.59 -15.81
N TYR A 113 2.75 18.37 -14.80
CA TYR A 113 3.46 17.82 -13.63
C TYR A 113 2.63 16.78 -12.88
N ARG A 114 1.33 17.00 -12.67
CA ARG A 114 0.42 16.01 -12.09
C ARG A 114 0.41 14.72 -12.91
N THR A 115 0.31 14.81 -14.22
CA THR A 115 0.26 13.64 -15.12
C THR A 115 1.58 12.87 -15.13
N VAL A 116 2.71 13.56 -15.28
CA VAL A 116 4.04 12.93 -15.34
C VAL A 116 4.38 12.23 -14.03
N LEU A 117 4.12 12.86 -12.88
CA LEU A 117 4.40 12.27 -11.58
C LEU A 117 3.43 11.13 -11.21
N TYR A 118 2.21 11.15 -11.74
CA TYR A 118 1.24 10.07 -11.55
C TYR A 118 1.49 8.87 -12.47
N PHE A 119 2.13 9.08 -13.63
CA PHE A 119 2.33 8.05 -14.65
C PHE A 119 2.90 6.73 -14.12
N PRO A 120 3.88 6.71 -13.21
CA PRO A 120 4.40 5.45 -12.65
C PRO A 120 3.33 4.56 -12.01
N ASN A 121 2.29 5.14 -11.44
CA ASN A 121 1.20 4.40 -10.80
C ASN A 121 0.27 3.69 -11.80
N LEU A 122 0.23 4.14 -13.06
CA LEU A 122 -0.55 3.51 -14.12
C LEU A 122 0.10 2.23 -14.68
N VAL A 123 1.39 2.05 -14.42
CA VAL A 123 2.17 0.92 -14.91
C VAL A 123 1.95 -0.30 -14.00
N SER A 124 1.76 -1.49 -14.58
CA SER A 124 1.62 -2.70 -13.76
C SER A 124 2.87 -2.93 -12.91
N MET A 125 2.68 -3.44 -11.70
CA MET A 125 3.77 -3.62 -10.73
C MET A 125 4.87 -4.57 -11.24
N THR A 126 4.50 -5.56 -12.05
CA THR A 126 5.46 -6.46 -12.71
C THR A 126 6.36 -5.70 -13.67
N VAL A 127 5.80 -4.81 -14.49
CA VAL A 127 6.58 -3.97 -15.42
C VAL A 127 7.46 -2.99 -14.67
N VAL A 128 6.97 -2.39 -13.58
CA VAL A 128 7.79 -1.58 -12.66
C VAL A 128 8.98 -2.38 -12.15
N GLY A 129 8.76 -3.62 -11.68
CA GLY A 129 9.83 -4.51 -11.24
C GLY A 129 10.88 -4.77 -12.34
N ILE A 130 10.45 -5.03 -13.58
CA ILE A 130 11.35 -5.24 -14.71
C ILE A 130 12.17 -3.97 -15.00
N ILE A 131 11.52 -2.80 -15.08
CA ILE A 131 12.21 -1.51 -15.30
C ILE A 131 13.29 -1.29 -14.24
N TRP A 132 12.95 -1.45 -12.97
CA TRP A 132 13.89 -1.24 -11.88
C TRP A 132 14.99 -2.29 -11.82
N SER A 133 14.75 -3.53 -12.27
CA SER A 133 15.80 -4.54 -12.44
C SER A 133 16.84 -4.08 -13.48
N PHE A 134 16.42 -3.43 -14.56
CA PHE A 134 17.35 -2.82 -15.52
C PHE A 134 18.06 -1.59 -14.94
N VAL A 135 17.37 -0.73 -14.20
CA VAL A 135 17.98 0.45 -13.55
C VAL A 135 19.12 0.02 -12.61
N PHE A 136 18.91 -1.03 -11.82
CA PHE A 136 19.88 -1.55 -10.85
C PHE A 136 20.82 -2.62 -11.41
N HIS A 137 20.82 -2.87 -12.72
CA HIS A 137 21.68 -3.88 -13.31
C HIS A 137 23.17 -3.53 -13.12
N PRO A 138 24.03 -4.48 -12.64
CA PRO A 138 25.38 -4.17 -12.17
C PRO A 138 26.33 -3.72 -13.29
N THR A 139 26.08 -4.10 -14.53
CA THR A 139 26.96 -3.79 -15.66
C THR A 139 26.37 -2.79 -16.66
N MET A 140 25.10 -2.98 -17.03
CA MET A 140 24.39 -2.19 -18.06
C MET A 140 23.33 -1.25 -17.51
N GLY A 141 23.16 -1.21 -16.16
CA GLY A 141 22.11 -0.43 -15.52
C GLY A 141 22.32 1.07 -15.64
N LEU A 142 21.20 1.79 -15.65
CA LEU A 142 21.21 3.24 -15.69
C LEU A 142 21.99 3.84 -14.51
N LEU A 143 21.75 3.35 -13.29
CA LEU A 143 22.46 3.81 -12.10
C LEU A 143 23.98 3.58 -12.21
N THR A 144 24.39 2.39 -12.63
CA THR A 144 25.79 2.02 -12.84
C THR A 144 26.45 2.90 -13.88
N SER A 145 25.77 3.17 -14.99
CA SER A 145 26.27 4.01 -16.09
C SER A 145 26.45 5.46 -15.62
N LEU A 146 25.49 5.99 -14.88
CA LEU A 146 25.57 7.34 -14.28
C LEU A 146 26.74 7.45 -13.30
N MET A 147 26.88 6.48 -12.40
CA MET A 147 27.99 6.48 -11.41
C MET A 147 29.36 6.42 -12.08
N LYS A 148 29.52 5.59 -13.09
CA LYS A 148 30.77 5.56 -13.88
C LYS A 148 31.06 6.91 -14.54
N LYS A 149 30.03 7.56 -15.09
CA LYS A 149 30.16 8.86 -15.79
C LYS A 149 30.59 10.01 -14.87
N VAL A 150 30.15 9.99 -13.59
CA VAL A 150 30.55 10.98 -12.58
C VAL A 150 31.79 10.58 -11.79
N GLY A 151 32.53 9.54 -12.21
CA GLY A 151 33.79 9.11 -11.57
C GLY A 151 33.59 8.25 -10.31
N LEU A 152 32.36 7.83 -10.00
CA LEU A 152 32.03 7.01 -8.83
C LEU A 152 31.97 5.51 -9.16
N GLY A 153 32.63 5.07 -10.25
CA GLY A 153 32.59 3.68 -10.72
C GLY A 153 33.09 2.65 -9.68
N GLN A 154 33.99 3.06 -8.79
CA GLN A 154 34.48 2.21 -7.69
C GLN A 154 33.44 1.85 -6.63
N PHE A 155 32.34 2.57 -6.53
CA PHE A 155 31.24 2.32 -5.60
C PHE A 155 30.08 1.54 -6.23
N VAL A 156 30.23 1.09 -7.45
CA VAL A 156 29.20 0.28 -8.10
C VAL A 156 29.13 -1.09 -7.46
N LEU A 157 27.94 -1.46 -7.00
CA LEU A 157 27.62 -2.74 -6.39
C LEU A 157 26.60 -3.50 -7.28
N PRO A 158 26.49 -4.81 -7.13
CA PRO A 158 25.37 -5.55 -7.70
C PRO A 158 24.09 -5.26 -6.87
N TRP A 159 23.56 -4.03 -6.98
CA TRP A 159 22.56 -3.43 -6.08
C TRP A 159 21.43 -4.37 -5.67
N ALA A 160 20.79 -5.04 -6.64
CA ALA A 160 19.74 -6.02 -6.39
C ALA A 160 20.28 -7.41 -5.99
N GLY A 161 21.58 -7.65 -6.18
CA GLY A 161 22.26 -8.91 -5.87
C GLY A 161 23.10 -8.86 -4.58
N ASP A 162 23.19 -7.74 -3.89
CA ASP A 162 23.88 -7.61 -2.59
C ASP A 162 22.86 -7.66 -1.45
N SER A 163 23.13 -8.48 -0.43
CA SER A 163 22.24 -8.68 0.73
C SER A 163 21.93 -7.41 1.52
N ARG A 164 22.80 -6.41 1.45
CA ARG A 164 22.63 -5.12 2.15
C ARG A 164 21.74 -4.15 1.40
N THR A 165 21.67 -4.25 0.07
CA THR A 165 21.02 -3.26 -0.79
C THR A 165 19.76 -3.78 -1.47
N ALA A 166 19.61 -5.09 -1.67
CA ALA A 166 18.50 -5.69 -2.42
C ALA A 166 17.11 -5.26 -1.90
N LEU A 167 16.89 -5.24 -0.58
CA LEU A 167 15.64 -4.81 0.03
C LEU A 167 15.36 -3.32 -0.22
N TRP A 168 16.40 -2.49 -0.21
CA TRP A 168 16.27 -1.05 -0.44
C TRP A 168 16.02 -0.71 -1.90
N CYS A 169 16.50 -1.53 -2.85
CA CYS A 169 16.12 -1.41 -4.25
C CYS A 169 14.61 -1.58 -4.43
N ILE A 170 14.01 -2.56 -3.73
CA ILE A 170 12.56 -2.75 -3.69
C ILE A 170 11.87 -1.53 -3.07
N ALA A 171 12.40 -1.01 -1.95
CA ALA A 171 11.84 0.17 -1.30
C ALA A 171 11.80 1.39 -2.22
N ILE A 172 12.89 1.66 -2.96
CA ILE A 172 12.97 2.78 -3.92
C ILE A 172 11.93 2.63 -5.02
N ALA A 173 11.77 1.43 -5.58
CA ALA A 173 10.78 1.16 -6.63
C ALA A 173 9.33 1.37 -6.12
N LEU A 174 9.03 0.93 -4.89
CA LEU A 174 7.73 1.15 -4.23
C LEU A 174 7.44 2.63 -4.02
N VAL A 175 8.40 3.37 -3.47
CA VAL A 175 8.27 4.82 -3.23
C VAL A 175 8.04 5.57 -4.54
N TRP A 176 8.84 5.29 -5.57
CA TRP A 176 8.71 5.93 -6.88
C TRP A 176 7.33 5.68 -7.50
N GLN A 177 6.86 4.45 -7.46
CA GLN A 177 5.58 4.06 -8.05
C GLN A 177 4.39 4.72 -7.33
N ALA A 178 4.40 4.81 -6.00
CA ALA A 178 3.26 5.22 -5.21
C ALA A 178 3.18 6.73 -4.95
N THR A 179 4.31 7.45 -5.00
CA THR A 179 4.37 8.88 -4.61
C THR A 179 3.38 9.75 -5.39
N GLY A 180 3.28 9.57 -6.70
CA GLY A 180 2.37 10.37 -7.54
C GLY A 180 0.89 10.15 -7.22
N TYR A 181 0.50 8.93 -6.85
CA TYR A 181 -0.85 8.60 -6.45
C TYR A 181 -1.27 9.38 -5.19
N TYR A 182 -0.45 9.31 -4.14
CA TYR A 182 -0.73 10.03 -2.90
C TYR A 182 -0.60 11.55 -3.05
N MET A 183 0.31 12.01 -3.91
CA MET A 183 0.43 13.43 -4.27
C MET A 183 -0.90 13.99 -4.81
N ILE A 184 -1.57 13.28 -5.73
CA ILE A 184 -2.86 13.74 -6.27
C ILE A 184 -3.94 13.76 -5.18
N MET A 185 -3.99 12.77 -4.30
CA MET A 185 -4.92 12.76 -3.17
C MET A 185 -4.69 13.95 -2.24
N HIS A 186 -3.43 14.29 -1.96
CA HIS A 186 -3.09 15.44 -1.13
C HIS A 186 -3.39 16.77 -1.81
N ILE A 187 -3.18 16.89 -3.14
CA ILE A 187 -3.58 18.09 -3.89
C ILE A 187 -5.09 18.32 -3.79
N ALA A 188 -5.88 17.25 -4.00
CA ALA A 188 -7.34 17.34 -3.90
C ALA A 188 -7.80 17.76 -2.49
N ALA A 189 -7.09 17.31 -1.45
CA ALA A 189 -7.37 17.72 -0.09
C ALA A 189 -6.96 19.18 0.18
N MET A 190 -5.84 19.65 -0.38
CA MET A 190 -5.40 21.06 -0.30
C MET A 190 -6.34 21.99 -1.04
N ASP A 191 -6.90 21.56 -2.18
CA ASP A 191 -7.89 22.34 -2.94
C ASP A 191 -9.20 22.57 -2.12
N GLY A 192 -9.44 21.78 -1.07
CA GLY A 192 -10.55 21.97 -0.12
C GLY A 192 -10.27 22.96 1.02
N ILE A 193 -9.05 23.45 1.17
CA ILE A 193 -8.70 24.46 2.17
C ILE A 193 -9.03 25.84 1.61
N SER A 194 -9.79 26.68 2.39
CA SER A 194 -10.15 28.02 1.95
C SER A 194 -8.91 28.84 1.59
N PRO A 195 -8.86 29.47 0.40
CA PRO A 195 -7.75 30.36 -0.01
C PRO A 195 -7.51 31.52 0.97
N GLU A 196 -8.58 32.00 1.64
CA GLU A 196 -8.52 33.08 2.62
C GLU A 196 -7.55 32.80 3.77
N ILE A 197 -7.43 31.52 4.18
CA ILE A 197 -6.49 31.11 5.22
C ILE A 197 -5.04 31.33 4.77
N TYR A 198 -4.72 31.03 3.51
CA TYR A 198 -3.39 31.24 2.97
C TYR A 198 -3.10 32.72 2.69
N GLU A 199 -4.13 33.51 2.31
CA GLU A 199 -4.03 34.95 2.11
C GLU A 199 -3.77 35.66 3.44
N ALA A 200 -4.55 35.39 4.47
CA ALA A 200 -4.34 35.90 5.81
C ALA A 200 -2.92 35.61 6.33
N ALA A 201 -2.47 34.36 6.21
CA ALA A 201 -1.11 33.97 6.59
C ALA A 201 -0.03 34.72 5.77
N THR A 202 -0.35 35.12 4.51
CA THR A 202 0.58 35.88 3.70
C THR A 202 0.67 37.34 4.20
N LEU A 203 -0.45 37.94 4.59
CA LEU A 203 -0.50 39.27 5.18
C LEU A 203 0.23 39.34 6.52
N ASP A 204 0.18 38.23 7.30
CA ASP A 204 0.95 38.07 8.56
C ASP A 204 2.44 37.76 8.33
N GLY A 205 2.93 37.76 7.08
CA GLY A 205 4.33 37.55 6.74
C GLY A 205 4.80 36.09 6.85
N ALA A 206 3.87 35.10 6.87
CA ALA A 206 4.25 33.70 6.96
C ALA A 206 4.94 33.22 5.67
N SER A 207 6.15 32.64 5.81
CA SER A 207 6.86 31.98 4.71
C SER A 207 6.12 30.75 4.20
N SER A 208 6.42 30.31 2.97
CA SER A 208 5.82 29.09 2.39
C SER A 208 6.03 27.85 3.27
N THR A 209 7.22 27.71 3.88
CA THR A 209 7.52 26.63 4.82
C THR A 209 6.65 26.69 6.06
N ARG A 210 6.44 27.90 6.62
CA ARG A 210 5.57 28.10 7.78
C ARG A 210 4.12 27.78 7.45
N LYS A 211 3.62 28.18 6.27
CA LYS A 211 2.28 27.81 5.78
C LYS A 211 2.15 26.29 5.65
N PHE A 212 3.16 25.61 5.10
CA PHE A 212 3.15 24.15 4.96
C PHE A 212 3.06 23.45 6.31
N ILE A 213 3.97 23.78 7.24
CA ILE A 213 4.08 23.06 8.51
C ILE A 213 2.95 23.42 9.48
N SER A 214 2.62 24.73 9.59
CA SER A 214 1.73 25.23 10.63
C SER A 214 0.26 25.33 10.20
N ILE A 215 -0.04 25.28 8.89
CA ILE A 215 -1.41 25.40 8.37
C ILE A 215 -1.78 24.12 7.59
N THR A 216 -1.04 23.81 6.52
CA THR A 216 -1.44 22.73 5.61
C THR A 216 -1.40 21.37 6.29
N ILE A 217 -0.30 20.97 6.93
CA ILE A 217 -0.17 19.66 7.59
C ILE A 217 -1.24 19.47 8.67
N PRO A 218 -1.47 20.40 9.62
CA PRO A 218 -2.51 20.24 10.63
C PRO A 218 -3.92 20.12 10.07
N LEU A 219 -4.29 20.93 9.07
CA LEU A 219 -5.62 20.86 8.43
C LEU A 219 -5.83 19.57 7.63
N MET A 220 -4.74 18.96 7.13
CA MET A 220 -4.79 17.73 6.38
C MET A 220 -4.58 16.47 7.24
N LYS A 221 -4.48 16.58 8.56
CA LYS A 221 -4.14 15.46 9.45
C LYS A 221 -4.95 14.19 9.17
N ASN A 222 -6.26 14.31 8.98
CA ASN A 222 -7.14 13.18 8.74
C ASN A 222 -6.83 12.49 7.41
N ILE A 223 -6.64 13.25 6.33
CA ILE A 223 -6.33 12.68 5.01
C ILE A 223 -4.93 12.07 4.98
N ILE A 224 -3.96 12.69 5.67
CA ILE A 224 -2.61 12.13 5.84
C ILE A 224 -2.67 10.78 6.54
N GLY A 225 -3.48 10.68 7.60
CA GLY A 225 -3.67 9.41 8.30
C GLY A 225 -4.29 8.34 7.42
N ILE A 226 -5.34 8.66 6.66
CA ILE A 226 -5.99 7.73 5.73
C ILE A 226 -5.00 7.27 4.65
N THR A 227 -4.29 8.19 4.02
CA THR A 227 -3.31 7.87 2.97
C THR A 227 -2.13 7.07 3.51
N PHE A 228 -1.73 7.29 4.76
CA PHE A 228 -0.69 6.50 5.42
C PHE A 228 -1.13 5.04 5.62
N VAL A 229 -2.37 4.78 6.08
CA VAL A 229 -2.94 3.42 6.16
C VAL A 229 -2.93 2.73 4.80
N LEU A 230 -3.40 3.44 3.77
CA LEU A 230 -3.42 2.92 2.40
C LEU A 230 -2.01 2.60 1.90
N ALA A 231 -1.02 3.46 2.19
CA ALA A 231 0.37 3.24 1.83
C ALA A 231 0.97 2.01 2.55
N MET A 232 0.67 1.81 3.83
CA MET A 232 1.08 0.61 4.56
C MET A 232 0.49 -0.66 3.95
N SER A 233 -0.81 -0.66 3.69
CA SER A 233 -1.49 -1.80 3.06
C SER A 233 -0.95 -2.08 1.65
N GLY A 234 -0.74 -1.04 0.84
CA GLY A 234 -0.13 -1.15 -0.47
C GLY A 234 1.30 -1.70 -0.41
N THR A 235 2.12 -1.22 0.52
CA THR A 235 3.50 -1.71 0.72
C THR A 235 3.51 -3.20 1.04
N LEU A 236 2.63 -3.67 1.94
CA LEU A 236 2.56 -5.07 2.31
C LEU A 236 2.26 -5.96 1.09
N VAL A 237 1.28 -5.59 0.27
CA VAL A 237 0.85 -6.38 -0.88
C VAL A 237 1.83 -6.27 -2.05
N LEU A 238 2.22 -5.04 -2.43
CA LEU A 238 3.00 -4.79 -3.64
C LEU A 238 4.48 -5.18 -3.49
N SER A 239 5.01 -5.22 -2.26
CA SER A 239 6.37 -5.70 -1.99
C SER A 239 6.57 -7.16 -2.42
N PHE A 240 5.53 -7.99 -2.38
CA PHE A 240 5.57 -9.36 -2.89
C PHE A 240 5.95 -9.40 -4.37
N VAL A 241 5.25 -8.61 -5.20
CA VAL A 241 5.48 -8.61 -6.66
C VAL A 241 6.90 -8.15 -6.98
N LEU A 242 7.37 -7.06 -6.34
CA LEU A 242 8.73 -6.56 -6.56
C LEU A 242 9.80 -7.51 -6.03
N SER A 243 9.62 -8.10 -4.86
CA SER A 243 10.53 -9.11 -4.33
C SER A 243 10.64 -10.31 -5.28
N GLN A 244 9.51 -10.73 -5.87
CA GLN A 244 9.48 -11.83 -6.84
C GLN A 244 10.19 -11.48 -8.15
N VAL A 245 9.93 -10.28 -8.70
CA VAL A 245 10.37 -9.90 -10.05
C VAL A 245 11.79 -9.36 -10.06
N MET A 246 12.17 -8.51 -9.09
CA MET A 246 13.47 -7.83 -9.09
C MET A 246 14.61 -8.70 -8.58
N THR A 247 14.36 -9.50 -7.55
CA THR A 247 15.43 -10.19 -6.80
C THR A 247 15.20 -11.68 -6.64
N GLY A 248 13.99 -12.17 -6.92
CA GLY A 248 13.61 -13.54 -6.55
C GLY A 248 13.65 -13.81 -5.04
N GLY A 249 13.68 -12.76 -4.18
CA GLY A 249 13.87 -12.84 -2.73
C GLY A 249 15.33 -12.91 -2.29
N GLY A 250 16.28 -13.00 -3.24
CA GLY A 250 17.72 -13.13 -2.97
C GLY A 250 18.43 -11.82 -2.64
N PRO A 251 19.76 -11.91 -2.38
CA PRO A 251 20.47 -13.14 -2.06
C PRO A 251 20.17 -13.68 -0.66
N ASN A 252 20.14 -15.00 -0.49
CA ASN A 252 19.95 -15.68 0.80
C ASN A 252 18.74 -15.15 1.63
N GLY A 253 17.60 -14.89 0.98
CA GLY A 253 16.41 -14.36 1.66
C GLY A 253 16.47 -12.88 2.05
N ALA A 254 17.54 -12.14 1.69
CA ALA A 254 17.75 -10.75 2.14
C ALA A 254 16.65 -9.78 1.67
N SER A 255 15.96 -10.09 0.61
CA SER A 255 14.83 -9.32 0.08
C SER A 255 13.52 -10.10 0.04
N THR A 256 13.49 -11.32 0.62
CA THR A 256 12.26 -12.07 0.79
C THR A 256 11.36 -11.35 1.80
N VAL A 257 10.12 -11.06 1.38
CA VAL A 257 9.08 -10.49 2.23
C VAL A 257 8.05 -11.56 2.62
N LEU A 258 7.24 -11.27 3.63
CA LEU A 258 6.33 -12.22 4.24
C LEU A 258 5.39 -12.91 3.24
N LEU A 259 4.75 -12.14 2.35
CA LEU A 259 3.84 -12.70 1.34
C LEU A 259 4.58 -13.51 0.26
N LYS A 260 5.85 -13.17 -0.03
CA LYS A 260 6.67 -13.99 -0.92
C LYS A 260 7.02 -15.32 -0.27
N TYR A 261 7.41 -15.30 1.00
CA TYR A 261 7.71 -16.51 1.74
C TYR A 261 6.49 -17.42 1.87
N MET A 262 5.31 -16.84 2.16
CA MET A 262 4.03 -17.56 2.13
C MET A 262 3.78 -18.25 0.79
N TYR A 263 3.98 -17.53 -0.31
CA TYR A 263 3.81 -18.06 -1.66
C TYR A 263 4.76 -19.24 -1.93
N GLU A 264 6.03 -19.12 -1.55
CA GLU A 264 7.03 -20.19 -1.70
C GLU A 264 6.63 -21.44 -0.90
N GLN A 265 6.19 -21.26 0.35
CA GLN A 265 5.77 -22.39 1.17
C GLN A 265 4.54 -23.13 0.59
N GLY A 266 3.55 -22.37 0.10
CA GLY A 266 2.34 -22.97 -0.46
C GLY A 266 2.57 -23.57 -1.85
N PHE A 267 3.06 -22.77 -2.79
CA PHE A 267 3.03 -23.12 -4.21
C PHE A 267 4.33 -23.73 -4.75
N VAL A 268 5.46 -23.52 -4.07
CA VAL A 268 6.74 -24.13 -4.47
C VAL A 268 7.03 -25.35 -3.62
N ASN A 269 6.91 -25.24 -2.30
CA ASN A 269 7.22 -26.31 -1.36
C ASN A 269 6.03 -27.25 -1.07
N GLY A 270 4.81 -26.86 -1.48
CA GLY A 270 3.61 -27.65 -1.28
C GLY A 270 3.08 -27.71 0.16
N ASN A 271 3.60 -26.88 1.06
CA ASN A 271 3.22 -26.83 2.48
C ASN A 271 2.02 -25.88 2.70
N PHE A 272 0.83 -26.28 2.21
CA PHE A 272 -0.35 -25.39 2.23
C PHE A 272 -0.80 -25.02 3.65
N GLY A 273 -0.80 -25.94 4.60
CA GLY A 273 -1.19 -25.64 5.99
C GLY A 273 -0.32 -24.56 6.61
N TYR A 274 1.00 -24.68 6.43
CA TYR A 274 1.96 -23.68 6.92
C TYR A 274 1.82 -22.34 6.18
N ALA A 275 1.68 -22.37 4.85
CA ALA A 275 1.43 -21.15 4.05
C ALA A 275 0.15 -20.41 4.49
N MET A 276 -0.93 -21.15 4.80
CA MET A 276 -2.16 -20.57 5.31
C MET A 276 -1.97 -19.97 6.72
N ALA A 277 -1.15 -20.56 7.58
CA ALA A 277 -0.82 -19.97 8.87
C ALA A 277 -0.07 -18.63 8.71
N ILE A 278 0.88 -18.55 7.77
CA ILE A 278 1.57 -17.28 7.43
C ILE A 278 0.58 -16.26 6.86
N SER A 279 -0.37 -16.68 6.02
CA SER A 279 -1.41 -15.81 5.46
C SER A 279 -2.31 -15.22 6.55
N VAL A 280 -2.79 -16.05 7.48
CA VAL A 280 -3.61 -15.60 8.64
C VAL A 280 -2.83 -14.65 9.53
N PHE A 281 -1.55 -14.93 9.77
CA PHE A 281 -0.67 -14.03 10.51
C PHE A 281 -0.47 -12.69 9.81
N SER A 282 -0.30 -12.69 8.48
CA SER A 282 -0.20 -11.48 7.66
C SER A 282 -1.49 -10.64 7.70
N LEU A 283 -2.64 -11.32 7.68
CA LEU A 283 -3.94 -10.67 7.85
C LEU A 283 -4.06 -10.01 9.23
N ALA A 284 -3.63 -10.69 10.29
CA ALA A 284 -3.62 -10.14 11.65
C ALA A 284 -2.74 -8.89 11.75
N ILE A 285 -1.54 -8.92 11.15
CA ILE A 285 -0.67 -7.72 11.05
C ILE A 285 -1.41 -6.58 10.36
N SER A 286 -2.05 -6.82 9.22
CA SER A 286 -2.77 -5.78 8.46
C SER A 286 -3.90 -5.15 9.29
N ILE A 287 -4.65 -5.96 10.04
CA ILE A 287 -5.72 -5.48 10.92
C ILE A 287 -5.13 -4.63 12.05
N VAL A 288 -4.09 -5.10 12.72
CA VAL A 288 -3.43 -4.35 13.82
C VAL A 288 -2.89 -3.02 13.32
N LEU A 289 -2.18 -3.01 12.19
CA LEU A 289 -1.66 -1.78 11.59
C LEU A 289 -2.78 -0.80 11.23
N SER A 290 -3.88 -1.29 10.66
CA SER A 290 -5.06 -0.48 10.34
C SER A 290 -5.70 0.13 11.60
N LEU A 291 -5.84 -0.64 12.67
CA LEU A 291 -6.40 -0.17 13.94
C LEU A 291 -5.50 0.88 14.62
N ILE A 292 -4.19 0.65 14.63
CA ILE A 292 -3.20 1.61 15.18
C ILE A 292 -3.28 2.92 14.41
N SER A 293 -3.24 2.85 13.09
CA SER A 293 -3.26 4.04 12.26
C SER A 293 -4.57 4.83 12.40
N ARG A 294 -5.72 4.14 12.48
CA ARG A 294 -7.01 4.79 12.75
C ARG A 294 -7.00 5.56 14.08
N ARG A 295 -6.40 5.00 15.12
CA ARG A 295 -6.28 5.68 16.43
C ARG A 295 -5.38 6.91 16.36
N LEU A 296 -4.27 6.83 15.62
CA LEU A 296 -3.32 7.95 15.45
C LEU A 296 -3.90 9.09 14.61
N SER A 297 -4.76 8.78 13.64
CA SER A 297 -5.40 9.79 12.77
C SER A 297 -6.49 10.61 13.47
N GLY A 298 -6.92 10.22 14.67
CA GLY A 298 -7.99 10.89 15.43
C GLY A 298 -9.34 10.67 14.75
N SER A 299 -10.21 9.88 15.38
CA SER A 299 -11.63 9.80 15.03
C SER A 299 -12.34 11.07 15.53
N GLU A 300 -12.18 12.20 14.87
CA GLU A 300 -13.25 13.19 14.87
C GLU A 300 -14.32 12.64 13.93
N GLU A 301 -15.34 12.03 14.53
CA GLU A 301 -16.60 11.77 13.86
C GLU A 301 -17.05 13.10 13.25
N VAL A 302 -17.13 13.12 11.91
CA VAL A 302 -17.85 14.16 11.22
C VAL A 302 -19.30 13.98 11.60
N ASN A 303 -19.73 14.68 12.67
CA ASN A 303 -21.14 14.88 12.95
C ASN A 303 -21.67 15.76 11.81
N VAL A 304 -22.29 15.09 10.83
CA VAL A 304 -23.11 15.71 9.77
C VAL A 304 -24.51 15.92 10.30
#